data_f22471a3a5bbed9af758b428cf91dfd7
#
_entry.id   f22471a3a5bbed9af758b428cf91dfd7
#
_cell.length_a   1.000
_cell.length_b   1.000
_cell.length_c   1.000
_cell.angle_alpha   90.00
_cell.angle_beta   90.00
_cell.angle_gamma   90.00
#
_symmetry.space_group_name_H-M   'P 1'
#
loop_
_entity.id
_entity.type
_entity.pdbx_description
1 polymer ?
#
loop_
_entity_poly.entity_id
_entity_poly.type
_entity_poly.pdbx_seq_one_letter_code
_entity_poly.pdbx_strand_id
1 'polypeptide(L)'
;MLDKNSEYHADLGVIGGGAAGLGAAIIASYKGLKVTVFEGGTLGGIISTLYPHKIVENYPGTPSILGKRLIDEFIIQARELQVEIRHERVIKVLPGKTVLTNEGEYRFRAIILATGSQPAELGIPGERRYKGKGVYHFVTDPEEFKNATVLVVGGGDTAIDAVYELQKIARKIYLVHRRDKFRAAETKVNRMIRENMAEIILNSEVVELKGDKILEKAVIKDRNTQLLRKLEIDKCILAVGMKTNLDIFSELGLETEGKFIKVDGKMRTNVDGIFAVGDIVSRYQLIIIAVAQGAIAAHHAYEMIRNPYWRSE
;
A
#
# COMPACT_ATOMS: atom_id res chain seq x y z
N MET A 1 -7.58 -0.29 34.18
CA MET A 1 -9.00 -0.01 34.44
C MET A 1 -9.42 1.07 33.47
N LEU A 2 -10.33 0.79 32.54
CA LEU A 2 -10.94 1.81 31.68
C LEU A 2 -11.86 2.66 32.60
N ASP A 3 -11.64 3.95 32.58
CA ASP A 3 -12.54 4.91 33.23
C ASP A 3 -13.88 4.86 32.48
N LYS A 4 -14.89 4.24 33.08
CA LYS A 4 -16.24 4.06 32.51
C LYS A 4 -16.97 5.39 32.22
N ASN A 5 -16.40 6.51 32.60
CA ASN A 5 -16.92 7.87 32.38
C ASN A 5 -16.14 8.65 31.31
N SER A 6 -15.17 8.05 30.61
CA SER A 6 -14.43 8.74 29.57
C SER A 6 -15.28 8.82 28.31
N GLU A 7 -15.53 10.03 27.82
CA GLU A 7 -16.16 10.30 26.51
C GLU A 7 -15.37 9.71 25.33
N TYR A 8 -14.09 9.38 25.56
CA TYR A 8 -13.15 8.90 24.56
C TYR A 8 -12.67 7.49 24.87
N HIS A 9 -12.57 6.63 23.82
CA HIS A 9 -12.02 5.27 23.94
C HIS A 9 -10.52 5.30 24.29
N ALA A 10 -9.75 6.13 23.58
CA ALA A 10 -8.33 6.41 23.81
C ALA A 10 -7.99 7.84 23.40
N ASP A 11 -6.74 8.27 23.62
CA ASP A 11 -6.27 9.59 23.19
C ASP A 11 -6.20 9.70 21.64
N LEU A 12 -5.63 8.66 20.99
CA LEU A 12 -5.33 8.67 19.57
C LEU A 12 -5.82 7.38 18.89
N GLY A 13 -6.62 7.54 17.82
CA GLY A 13 -6.98 6.49 16.90
C GLY A 13 -6.07 6.50 15.68
N VAL A 14 -5.54 5.35 15.26
CA VAL A 14 -4.73 5.18 14.05
C VAL A 14 -5.45 4.21 13.12
N ILE A 15 -5.75 4.65 11.90
CA ILE A 15 -6.48 3.86 10.91
C ILE A 15 -5.51 3.26 9.90
N GLY A 16 -5.21 1.98 10.06
CA GLY A 16 -4.24 1.22 9.26
C GLY A 16 -2.96 0.89 10.04
N GLY A 17 -2.64 -0.40 10.10
CA GLY A 17 -1.48 -0.97 10.80
C GLY A 17 -0.28 -1.24 9.89
N GLY A 18 -0.09 -0.45 8.83
CA GLY A 18 1.12 -0.48 8.00
C GLY A 18 2.28 0.31 8.63
N ALA A 19 3.39 0.47 7.89
CA ALA A 19 4.60 1.15 8.38
C ALA A 19 4.32 2.57 8.91
N ALA A 20 3.48 3.36 8.24
CA ALA A 20 3.11 4.69 8.67
C ALA A 20 2.32 4.69 9.98
N GLY A 21 1.30 3.82 10.07
CA GLY A 21 0.45 3.73 11.25
C GLY A 21 1.17 3.15 12.45
N LEU A 22 1.98 2.10 12.27
CA LEU A 22 2.81 1.54 13.34
C LEU A 22 3.86 2.57 13.81
N GLY A 23 4.52 3.28 12.87
CA GLY A 23 5.45 4.35 13.22
C GLY A 23 4.79 5.46 14.03
N ALA A 24 3.58 5.88 13.64
CA ALA A 24 2.81 6.86 14.39
C ALA A 24 2.44 6.35 15.78
N ALA A 25 1.94 5.11 15.88
CA ALA A 25 1.52 4.51 17.13
C ALA A 25 2.67 4.35 18.14
N ILE A 26 3.84 3.89 17.66
CA ILE A 26 5.06 3.76 18.46
C ILE A 26 5.46 5.10 19.07
N ILE A 27 5.56 6.16 18.25
CA ILE A 27 5.99 7.47 18.73
C ILE A 27 4.94 8.11 19.67
N ALA A 28 3.67 7.98 19.36
CA ALA A 28 2.60 8.51 20.21
C ALA A 28 2.55 7.81 21.57
N SER A 29 2.66 6.48 21.59
CA SER A 29 2.68 5.69 22.83
C SER A 29 3.94 5.95 23.65
N TYR A 30 5.12 6.05 23.01
CA TYR A 30 6.36 6.46 23.66
C TYR A 30 6.24 7.82 24.37
N LYS A 31 5.44 8.75 23.81
CA LYS A 31 5.14 10.06 24.43
C LYS A 31 4.03 9.99 25.50
N GLY A 32 3.51 8.81 25.83
CA GLY A 32 2.53 8.60 26.87
C GLY A 32 1.07 8.83 26.47
N LEU A 33 0.74 8.82 25.16
CA LEU A 33 -0.64 8.76 24.72
C LEU A 33 -1.17 7.31 24.77
N LYS A 34 -2.45 7.16 25.10
CA LYS A 34 -3.18 5.90 24.87
C LYS A 34 -3.54 5.81 23.39
N VAL A 35 -3.06 4.77 22.72
CA VAL A 35 -3.18 4.62 21.26
C VAL A 35 -3.90 3.34 20.91
N THR A 36 -4.88 3.44 19.99
CA THR A 36 -5.54 2.29 19.36
C THR A 36 -5.27 2.29 17.87
N VAL A 37 -4.75 1.18 17.35
CA VAL A 37 -4.55 0.95 15.90
C VAL A 37 -5.64 0.01 15.40
N PHE A 38 -6.32 0.40 14.33
CA PHE A 38 -7.28 -0.46 13.62
C PHE A 38 -6.66 -1.01 12.35
N GLU A 39 -6.68 -2.34 12.18
CA GLU A 39 -6.22 -3.03 10.98
C GLU A 39 -7.27 -4.07 10.54
N GLY A 40 -7.88 -3.83 9.40
CA GLY A 40 -8.93 -4.70 8.85
C GLY A 40 -8.43 -5.87 7.99
N GLY A 41 -7.11 -5.94 7.79
CA GLY A 41 -6.44 -6.98 7.01
C GLY A 41 -5.27 -7.59 7.77
N THR A 42 -4.09 -7.55 7.15
CA THR A 42 -2.86 -8.07 7.75
C THR A 42 -2.04 -6.94 8.35
N LEU A 43 -1.72 -7.06 9.63
CA LEU A 43 -0.84 -6.13 10.32
C LEU A 43 0.53 -6.06 9.64
N GLY A 44 1.05 -4.84 9.47
CA GLY A 44 2.22 -4.56 8.65
C GLY A 44 1.90 -4.14 7.22
N GLY A 45 0.62 -4.22 6.82
CA GLY A 45 0.13 -3.73 5.55
C GLY A 45 0.79 -4.38 4.34
N ILE A 46 1.10 -3.59 3.31
CA ILE A 46 1.65 -4.09 2.04
C ILE A 46 3.01 -4.77 2.19
N ILE A 47 3.80 -4.42 3.21
CA ILE A 47 5.10 -5.05 3.46
C ILE A 47 4.90 -6.51 3.87
N SER A 48 3.90 -6.79 4.71
CA SER A 48 3.55 -8.15 5.12
C SER A 48 2.85 -8.96 4.03
N THR A 49 2.08 -8.31 3.15
CA THR A 49 1.19 -9.01 2.20
C THR A 49 1.75 -9.11 0.78
N LEU A 50 2.41 -8.05 0.31
CA LEU A 50 2.86 -7.96 -1.09
C LEU A 50 4.38 -8.11 -1.23
N TYR A 51 5.14 -7.78 -0.19
CA TYR A 51 6.59 -7.77 -0.21
C TYR A 51 7.25 -8.54 0.94
N PRO A 52 6.68 -9.64 1.45
CA PRO A 52 7.22 -10.31 2.66
C PRO A 52 8.64 -10.82 2.46
N HIS A 53 8.99 -11.26 1.26
CA HIS A 53 10.30 -11.84 0.89
C HIS A 53 11.23 -10.84 0.21
N LYS A 54 10.76 -9.59 -0.07
CA LYS A 54 11.60 -8.58 -0.70
C LYS A 54 12.67 -8.09 0.27
N ILE A 55 13.91 -8.05 -0.21
CA ILE A 55 15.02 -7.44 0.53
C ILE A 55 14.86 -5.92 0.50
N VAL A 56 14.87 -5.31 1.67
CA VAL A 56 14.86 -3.87 1.88
C VAL A 56 16.31 -3.41 2.10
N GLU A 57 16.83 -2.62 1.15
CA GLU A 57 18.21 -2.12 1.17
C GLU A 57 18.27 -0.61 1.43
N ASN A 58 17.11 0.05 1.43
CA ASN A 58 16.98 1.51 1.50
C ASN A 58 16.31 2.00 2.80
N TYR A 59 16.42 1.21 3.86
CA TYR A 59 15.98 1.62 5.20
C TYR A 59 17.22 1.84 6.09
N PRO A 60 17.54 3.09 6.48
CA PRO A 60 18.73 3.41 7.29
C PRO A 60 18.75 2.62 8.59
N GLY A 61 19.94 2.13 8.96
CA GLY A 61 20.15 1.30 10.16
C GLY A 61 20.05 -0.20 9.90
N THR A 62 19.53 -0.62 8.73
CA THR A 62 19.49 -2.02 8.31
C THR A 62 19.98 -2.14 6.87
N PRO A 63 21.25 -2.51 6.63
CA PRO A 63 21.81 -2.50 5.27
C PRO A 63 21.15 -3.52 4.32
N SER A 64 20.55 -4.58 4.87
CA SER A 64 19.80 -5.58 4.10
C SER A 64 18.93 -6.37 5.06
N ILE A 65 17.60 -6.28 4.90
CA ILE A 65 16.64 -7.00 5.75
C ILE A 65 15.43 -7.46 4.93
N LEU A 66 14.89 -8.61 5.25
CA LEU A 66 13.59 -9.03 4.69
C LEU A 66 12.48 -8.07 5.14
N GLY A 67 11.62 -7.65 4.20
CA GLY A 67 10.53 -6.74 4.50
C GLY A 67 9.64 -7.23 5.64
N LYS A 68 9.31 -8.54 5.62
CA LYS A 68 8.55 -9.17 6.72
C LYS A 68 9.24 -9.01 8.07
N ARG A 69 10.55 -9.25 8.15
CA ARG A 69 11.31 -9.11 9.40
C ARG A 69 11.34 -7.67 9.88
N LEU A 70 11.56 -6.71 8.97
CA LEU A 70 11.55 -5.28 9.34
C LEU A 70 10.22 -4.86 9.97
N ILE A 71 9.10 -5.27 9.38
CA ILE A 71 7.78 -4.86 9.88
C ILE A 71 7.39 -5.62 11.14
N ASP A 72 7.89 -6.86 11.33
CA ASP A 72 7.69 -7.61 12.57
C ASP A 72 8.36 -6.92 13.77
N GLU A 73 9.54 -6.31 13.58
CA GLU A 73 10.18 -5.49 14.63
C GLU A 73 9.32 -4.28 15.01
N PHE A 74 8.63 -3.63 14.06
CA PHE A 74 7.70 -2.55 14.37
C PHE A 74 6.50 -3.04 15.18
N ILE A 75 5.97 -4.21 14.84
CA ILE A 75 4.84 -4.82 15.54
C ILE A 75 5.23 -5.18 16.99
N ILE A 76 6.43 -5.74 17.17
CA ILE A 76 6.97 -6.07 18.50
C ILE A 76 7.10 -4.80 19.34
N GLN A 77 7.75 -3.76 18.80
CA GLN A 77 7.94 -2.50 19.49
C GLN A 77 6.60 -1.82 19.85
N ALA A 78 5.62 -1.84 18.97
CA ALA A 78 4.28 -1.30 19.27
C ALA A 78 3.61 -2.05 20.42
N ARG A 79 3.74 -3.38 20.49
CA ARG A 79 3.19 -4.20 21.59
C ARG A 79 3.90 -3.95 22.91
N GLU A 80 5.23 -3.82 22.91
CA GLU A 80 6.01 -3.49 24.10
C GLU A 80 5.62 -2.12 24.69
N LEU A 81 5.26 -1.17 23.84
CA LEU A 81 4.73 0.13 24.22
C LEU A 81 3.22 0.12 24.54
N GLN A 82 2.61 -1.06 24.66
CA GLN A 82 1.21 -1.26 25.01
C GLN A 82 0.21 -0.57 24.07
N VAL A 83 0.55 -0.46 22.79
CA VAL A 83 -0.38 -0.01 21.75
C VAL A 83 -1.52 -1.04 21.65
N GLU A 84 -2.77 -0.58 21.79
CA GLU A 84 -3.93 -1.43 21.54
C GLU A 84 -4.07 -1.67 20.04
N ILE A 85 -3.99 -2.94 19.59
CA ILE A 85 -4.18 -3.33 18.20
C ILE A 85 -5.51 -4.04 18.07
N ARG A 86 -6.42 -3.47 17.27
CA ARG A 86 -7.72 -4.04 16.94
C ARG A 86 -7.73 -4.57 15.52
N HIS A 87 -7.98 -5.86 15.39
CA HIS A 87 -8.19 -6.51 14.09
C HIS A 87 -9.62 -6.27 13.60
N GLU A 88 -9.95 -5.00 13.38
CA GLU A 88 -11.26 -4.54 12.97
C GLU A 88 -11.16 -3.72 11.69
N ARG A 89 -12.14 -3.93 10.81
CA ARG A 89 -12.23 -3.14 9.57
C ARG A 89 -12.97 -1.84 9.84
N VAL A 90 -12.28 -0.72 9.65
CA VAL A 90 -12.92 0.60 9.66
C VAL A 90 -13.82 0.72 8.43
N ILE A 91 -15.09 1.03 8.67
CA ILE A 91 -16.11 1.26 7.65
C ILE A 91 -16.16 2.72 7.26
N LYS A 92 -16.11 3.61 8.27
CA LYS A 92 -16.13 5.06 8.10
C LYS A 92 -15.39 5.77 9.22
N VAL A 93 -14.88 6.95 8.91
CA VAL A 93 -14.46 7.94 9.90
C VAL A 93 -15.40 9.13 9.77
N LEU A 94 -16.05 9.48 10.89
CA LEU A 94 -17.10 10.46 10.96
C LEU A 94 -16.59 11.77 11.58
N PRO A 95 -17.27 12.91 11.35
CA PRO A 95 -17.04 14.15 12.09
C PRO A 95 -17.03 13.93 13.61
N GLY A 96 -16.31 14.77 14.35
CA GLY A 96 -16.18 14.59 15.80
C GLY A 96 -15.17 13.52 16.21
N LYS A 97 -14.31 13.09 15.29
CA LYS A 97 -13.24 12.11 15.52
C LYS A 97 -13.77 10.74 15.98
N THR A 98 -14.81 10.29 15.29
CA THR A 98 -15.48 9.01 15.54
C THR A 98 -15.10 8.00 14.45
N VAL A 99 -14.71 6.80 14.85
CA VAL A 99 -14.35 5.66 13.98
C VAL A 99 -15.45 4.62 14.09
N LEU A 100 -16.07 4.31 12.96
CA LEU A 100 -17.04 3.22 12.84
C LEU A 100 -16.37 2.01 12.23
N THR A 101 -16.39 0.88 12.92
CA THR A 101 -15.87 -0.41 12.46
C THR A 101 -16.99 -1.43 12.26
N ASN A 102 -16.64 -2.63 11.82
CA ASN A 102 -17.55 -3.76 11.77
C ASN A 102 -17.94 -4.31 13.15
N GLU A 103 -17.27 -3.90 14.23
CA GLU A 103 -17.48 -4.38 15.60
C GLU A 103 -18.07 -3.30 16.53
N GLY A 104 -17.92 -2.01 16.17
CA GLY A 104 -18.39 -0.94 17.05
C GLY A 104 -18.02 0.47 16.62
N GLU A 105 -18.32 1.41 17.51
CA GLU A 105 -18.03 2.83 17.36
C GLU A 105 -17.06 3.29 18.45
N TYR A 106 -16.05 4.07 18.05
CA TYR A 106 -14.96 4.50 18.91
C TYR A 106 -14.69 5.98 18.72
N ARG A 107 -14.54 6.73 19.79
CA ARG A 107 -14.27 8.16 19.77
C ARG A 107 -12.88 8.47 20.31
N PHE A 108 -12.17 9.40 19.65
CA PHE A 108 -10.80 9.78 19.96
C PHE A 108 -10.64 11.30 20.09
N ARG A 109 -9.54 11.74 20.74
CA ARG A 109 -9.15 13.16 20.79
C ARG A 109 -8.50 13.60 19.48
N ALA A 110 -7.80 12.67 18.80
CA ALA A 110 -7.24 12.85 17.47
C ALA A 110 -7.27 11.53 16.68
N ILE A 111 -7.21 11.63 15.35
CA ILE A 111 -7.12 10.46 14.46
C ILE A 111 -5.98 10.67 13.47
N ILE A 112 -5.19 9.62 13.22
CA ILE A 112 -4.22 9.54 12.14
C ILE A 112 -4.72 8.56 11.09
N LEU A 113 -4.93 9.05 9.87
CA LEU A 113 -5.30 8.26 8.71
C LEU A 113 -4.03 7.69 8.08
N ALA A 114 -3.88 6.36 8.08
CA ALA A 114 -2.68 5.64 7.62
C ALA A 114 -3.04 4.41 6.79
N THR A 115 -4.15 4.46 6.03
CA THR A 115 -4.71 3.33 5.28
C THR A 115 -3.88 2.88 4.08
N GLY A 116 -2.86 3.65 3.73
CA GLY A 116 -1.92 3.31 2.67
C GLY A 116 -2.55 3.23 1.28
N SER A 117 -2.03 2.34 0.48
CA SER A 117 -2.48 2.09 -0.89
C SER A 117 -2.69 0.60 -1.13
N GLN A 118 -3.42 0.29 -2.18
CA GLN A 118 -3.65 -1.08 -2.65
C GLN A 118 -3.42 -1.16 -4.15
N PRO A 119 -3.15 -2.35 -4.71
CA PRO A 119 -2.99 -2.50 -6.15
C PRO A 119 -4.17 -1.93 -6.92
N ALA A 120 -3.88 -1.16 -7.96
CA ALA A 120 -4.90 -0.67 -8.87
C ALA A 120 -5.40 -1.82 -9.74
N GLU A 121 -6.71 -1.87 -9.96
CA GLU A 121 -7.34 -2.79 -10.89
C GLU A 121 -7.46 -2.14 -12.28
N LEU A 122 -7.37 -2.94 -13.33
CA LEU A 122 -7.68 -2.51 -14.71
C LEU A 122 -9.19 -2.38 -14.92
N GLY A 123 -10.00 -3.13 -14.16
CA GLY A 123 -11.45 -3.19 -14.31
C GLY A 123 -11.91 -3.99 -15.54
N ILE A 124 -11.06 -4.89 -16.04
CA ILE A 124 -11.33 -5.69 -17.23
C ILE A 124 -12.04 -7.01 -16.91
N PRO A 125 -12.81 -7.58 -17.86
CA PRO A 125 -13.39 -8.90 -17.71
C PRO A 125 -12.34 -9.97 -17.36
N GLY A 126 -12.64 -10.81 -16.37
CA GLY A 126 -11.76 -11.88 -15.90
C GLY A 126 -10.80 -11.49 -14.78
N GLU A 127 -10.48 -10.21 -14.59
CA GLU A 127 -9.50 -9.78 -13.57
C GLU A 127 -9.84 -10.29 -12.17
N ARG A 128 -11.05 -10.01 -11.69
CA ARG A 128 -11.49 -10.45 -10.35
C ARG A 128 -11.74 -11.96 -10.27
N ARG A 129 -12.21 -12.58 -11.38
CA ARG A 129 -12.49 -14.01 -11.45
C ARG A 129 -11.25 -14.85 -11.23
N TYR A 130 -10.11 -14.42 -11.78
CA TYR A 130 -8.86 -15.17 -11.72
C TYR A 130 -7.88 -14.66 -10.67
N LYS A 131 -8.28 -13.72 -9.80
CA LYS A 131 -7.46 -13.28 -8.67
C LYS A 131 -7.11 -14.46 -7.77
N GLY A 132 -5.81 -14.72 -7.56
CA GLY A 132 -5.29 -15.91 -6.88
C GLY A 132 -5.44 -17.23 -7.65
N LYS A 133 -5.93 -17.17 -8.90
CA LYS A 133 -6.09 -18.31 -9.82
C LYS A 133 -5.37 -18.05 -11.15
N GLY A 134 -4.24 -17.36 -11.09
CA GLY A 134 -3.44 -16.96 -12.24
C GLY A 134 -3.28 -15.45 -12.38
N VAL A 135 -4.06 -14.61 -11.69
CA VAL A 135 -3.89 -13.15 -11.70
C VAL A 135 -3.30 -12.69 -10.36
N TYR A 136 -2.21 -11.95 -10.46
CA TYR A 136 -1.41 -11.42 -9.35
C TYR A 136 -1.13 -9.93 -9.59
N HIS A 137 -0.73 -9.21 -8.55
CA HIS A 137 -0.25 -7.82 -8.67
C HIS A 137 1.25 -7.71 -8.45
N PHE A 138 1.85 -8.71 -7.78
CA PHE A 138 3.27 -8.78 -7.45
C PHE A 138 3.75 -10.23 -7.52
N VAL A 139 5.05 -10.42 -7.58
CA VAL A 139 5.71 -11.72 -7.36
C VAL A 139 5.86 -11.89 -5.85
N THR A 140 4.92 -12.61 -5.23
CA THR A 140 4.98 -12.89 -3.79
C THR A 140 5.81 -14.14 -3.48
N ASP A 141 5.70 -15.17 -4.34
CA ASP A 141 6.51 -16.37 -4.33
C ASP A 141 6.93 -16.69 -5.77
N PRO A 142 8.22 -16.54 -6.12
CA PRO A 142 8.71 -16.85 -7.47
C PRO A 142 8.45 -18.30 -7.91
N GLU A 143 8.46 -19.27 -6.99
CA GLU A 143 8.22 -20.69 -7.34
C GLU A 143 6.83 -20.96 -7.93
N GLU A 144 5.83 -20.14 -7.58
CA GLU A 144 4.50 -20.23 -8.22
C GLU A 144 4.51 -19.96 -9.73
N PHE A 145 5.55 -19.31 -10.23
CA PHE A 145 5.72 -18.95 -11.64
C PHE A 145 6.66 -19.89 -12.40
N LYS A 146 7.14 -20.94 -11.76
CA LYS A 146 8.08 -21.89 -12.36
C LYS A 146 7.50 -22.57 -13.59
N ASN A 147 8.26 -22.53 -14.70
CA ASN A 147 7.88 -23.07 -16.00
C ASN A 147 6.57 -22.48 -16.60
N ALA A 148 6.04 -21.39 -16.03
CA ALA A 148 4.84 -20.72 -16.53
C ALA A 148 5.16 -19.75 -17.67
N THR A 149 4.19 -19.56 -18.57
CA THR A 149 4.14 -18.41 -19.48
C THR A 149 3.48 -17.26 -18.74
N VAL A 150 4.24 -16.20 -18.45
CA VAL A 150 3.82 -15.08 -17.63
C VAL A 150 3.57 -13.84 -18.48
N LEU A 151 2.43 -13.20 -18.29
CA LEU A 151 2.13 -11.87 -18.80
C LEU A 151 2.36 -10.84 -17.71
N VAL A 152 3.30 -9.92 -17.89
CA VAL A 152 3.48 -8.75 -17.02
C VAL A 152 2.86 -7.54 -17.71
N VAL A 153 1.96 -6.86 -16.99
CA VAL A 153 1.26 -5.66 -17.49
C VAL A 153 1.70 -4.45 -16.71
N GLY A 154 2.38 -3.53 -17.36
CA GLY A 154 2.87 -2.31 -16.74
C GLY A 154 4.09 -1.71 -17.42
N GLY A 155 4.61 -0.62 -16.86
CA GLY A 155 5.78 0.07 -17.43
C GLY A 155 6.53 0.91 -16.39
N GLY A 156 6.27 0.69 -15.10
CA GLY A 156 7.03 1.24 -13.98
C GLY A 156 8.00 0.21 -13.39
N ASP A 157 8.71 0.62 -12.34
CA ASP A 157 9.72 -0.23 -11.69
C ASP A 157 9.17 -1.58 -11.24
N THR A 158 7.94 -1.64 -10.69
CA THR A 158 7.30 -2.90 -10.30
C THR A 158 7.18 -3.92 -11.44
N ALA A 159 6.85 -3.46 -12.65
CA ALA A 159 6.75 -4.35 -13.80
C ALA A 159 8.12 -4.87 -14.24
N ILE A 160 9.11 -3.99 -14.26
CA ILE A 160 10.48 -4.35 -14.64
C ILE A 160 11.11 -5.26 -13.57
N ASP A 161 10.90 -4.97 -12.28
CA ASP A 161 11.36 -5.84 -11.18
C ASP A 161 10.75 -7.25 -11.29
N ALA A 162 9.45 -7.38 -11.61
CA ALA A 162 8.82 -8.67 -11.84
C ALA A 162 9.47 -9.46 -13.00
N VAL A 163 9.85 -8.79 -14.10
CA VAL A 163 10.61 -9.44 -15.19
C VAL A 163 11.96 -9.95 -14.70
N TYR A 164 12.68 -9.13 -13.91
CA TYR A 164 13.98 -9.53 -13.34
C TYR A 164 13.88 -10.72 -12.39
N GLU A 165 12.85 -10.74 -11.54
CA GLU A 165 12.64 -11.83 -10.59
C GLU A 165 12.30 -13.15 -11.32
N LEU A 166 11.56 -13.09 -12.42
CA LEU A 166 11.03 -14.27 -13.11
C LEU A 166 11.86 -14.76 -14.30
N GLN A 167 12.82 -13.98 -14.80
CA GLN A 167 13.56 -14.30 -16.03
C GLN A 167 14.25 -15.67 -16.05
N LYS A 168 14.64 -16.21 -14.87
CA LYS A 168 15.30 -17.52 -14.74
C LYS A 168 14.37 -18.64 -14.31
N ILE A 169 13.11 -18.32 -14.04
CA ILE A 169 12.12 -19.21 -13.40
C ILE A 169 10.98 -19.51 -14.34
N ALA A 170 10.44 -18.47 -15.00
CA ALA A 170 9.37 -18.60 -15.97
C ALA A 170 9.88 -19.23 -17.28
N ARG A 171 9.00 -19.97 -17.95
CA ARG A 171 9.26 -20.50 -19.30
C ARG A 171 9.33 -19.39 -20.35
N LYS A 172 8.45 -18.40 -20.24
CA LYS A 172 8.36 -17.24 -21.12
C LYS A 172 7.73 -16.07 -20.40
N ILE A 173 8.21 -14.86 -20.70
CA ILE A 173 7.64 -13.62 -20.17
C ILE A 173 7.22 -12.71 -21.33
N TYR A 174 5.97 -12.27 -21.32
CA TYR A 174 5.48 -11.16 -22.13
C TYR A 174 5.39 -9.93 -21.24
N LEU A 175 5.89 -8.77 -21.71
CA LEU A 175 5.75 -7.48 -21.05
C LEU A 175 4.90 -6.55 -21.91
N VAL A 176 3.66 -6.30 -21.48
CA VAL A 176 2.72 -5.42 -22.18
C VAL A 176 2.72 -4.05 -21.54
N HIS A 177 2.92 -3.01 -22.36
CA HIS A 177 2.84 -1.62 -21.92
C HIS A 177 2.02 -0.75 -22.88
N ARG A 178 1.12 0.08 -22.32
CA ARG A 178 0.19 0.93 -23.08
C ARG A 178 0.83 2.13 -23.78
N ARG A 179 2.11 2.41 -23.55
CA ARG A 179 2.88 3.51 -24.15
C ARG A 179 4.07 2.95 -24.93
N ASP A 180 4.74 3.84 -25.65
CA ASP A 180 5.97 3.56 -26.40
C ASP A 180 7.23 3.58 -25.52
N LYS A 181 7.14 4.15 -24.30
CA LYS A 181 8.27 4.29 -23.36
C LYS A 181 7.90 3.85 -21.95
N PHE A 182 8.82 3.16 -21.30
CA PHE A 182 8.73 2.80 -19.89
C PHE A 182 9.00 4.01 -18.98
N ARG A 183 8.46 3.96 -17.75
CA ARG A 183 8.73 4.96 -16.70
C ARG A 183 9.74 4.48 -15.67
N ALA A 184 10.10 3.20 -15.70
CA ALA A 184 11.09 2.59 -14.83
C ALA A 184 12.48 3.16 -15.10
N ALA A 185 13.42 2.92 -14.17
CA ALA A 185 14.80 3.36 -14.27
C ALA A 185 15.42 2.90 -15.61
N GLU A 186 15.97 3.84 -16.36
CA GLU A 186 16.49 3.62 -17.73
C GLU A 186 17.55 2.52 -17.76
N THR A 187 18.42 2.46 -16.76
CA THR A 187 19.47 1.44 -16.64
C THR A 187 18.90 0.03 -16.58
N LYS A 188 17.81 -0.16 -15.80
CA LYS A 188 17.08 -1.44 -15.71
C LYS A 188 16.43 -1.80 -17.04
N VAL A 189 15.72 -0.85 -17.66
CA VAL A 189 15.04 -1.07 -18.95
C VAL A 189 16.05 -1.48 -20.02
N ASN A 190 17.15 -0.74 -20.17
CA ASN A 190 18.20 -1.01 -21.16
C ASN A 190 18.84 -2.39 -20.95
N ARG A 191 19.07 -2.79 -19.70
CA ARG A 191 19.59 -4.13 -19.39
C ARG A 191 18.57 -5.20 -19.75
N MET A 192 17.29 -5.05 -19.39
CA MET A 192 16.23 -6.00 -19.72
C MET A 192 16.13 -6.24 -21.23
N ILE A 193 16.20 -5.17 -22.03
CA ILE A 193 16.17 -5.24 -23.49
C ILE A 193 17.43 -5.96 -24.03
N ARG A 194 18.61 -5.54 -23.60
CA ARG A 194 19.90 -6.10 -24.04
C ARG A 194 20.01 -7.61 -23.75
N GLU A 195 19.52 -8.03 -22.58
CA GLU A 195 19.58 -9.43 -22.14
C GLU A 195 18.34 -10.24 -22.61
N ASN A 196 17.44 -9.64 -23.40
CA ASN A 196 16.23 -10.25 -23.96
C ASN A 196 15.38 -11.00 -22.89
N MET A 197 15.16 -10.35 -21.75
CA MET A 197 14.50 -10.99 -20.59
C MET A 197 13.00 -11.22 -20.78
N ALA A 198 12.35 -10.50 -21.72
CA ALA A 198 10.92 -10.60 -22.01
C ALA A 198 10.62 -10.24 -23.47
N GLU A 199 9.56 -10.83 -24.03
CA GLU A 199 8.96 -10.34 -25.27
C GLU A 199 8.14 -9.06 -24.98
N ILE A 200 8.62 -7.92 -25.47
CA ILE A 200 8.06 -6.59 -25.18
C ILE A 200 6.97 -6.26 -26.20
N ILE A 201 5.78 -5.89 -25.75
CA ILE A 201 4.64 -5.48 -26.54
C ILE A 201 4.23 -4.07 -26.11
N LEU A 202 4.70 -3.07 -26.82
CA LEU A 202 4.40 -1.64 -26.55
C LEU A 202 3.08 -1.22 -27.22
N ASN A 203 2.61 -0.02 -26.87
CA ASN A 203 1.38 0.59 -27.40
C ASN A 203 0.16 -0.34 -27.33
N SER A 204 0.13 -1.21 -26.32
CA SER A 204 -0.86 -2.27 -26.20
C SER A 204 -1.40 -2.36 -24.78
N GLU A 205 -2.66 -2.74 -24.67
CA GLU A 205 -3.36 -2.90 -23.39
C GLU A 205 -4.05 -4.25 -23.30
N VAL A 206 -4.11 -4.82 -22.11
CA VAL A 206 -4.92 -6.01 -21.86
C VAL A 206 -6.36 -5.59 -21.70
N VAL A 207 -7.26 -6.19 -22.47
CA VAL A 207 -8.70 -5.85 -22.46
C VAL A 207 -9.57 -6.95 -21.89
N GLU A 208 -9.07 -8.19 -21.80
CA GLU A 208 -9.81 -9.31 -21.24
C GLU A 208 -8.85 -10.43 -20.83
N LEU A 209 -9.19 -11.12 -19.73
CA LEU A 209 -8.53 -12.33 -19.22
C LEU A 209 -9.53 -13.49 -19.29
N LYS A 210 -9.11 -14.64 -19.82
CA LYS A 210 -9.96 -15.81 -20.08
C LYS A 210 -9.36 -17.10 -19.53
N GLY A 211 -10.23 -18.04 -19.24
CA GLY A 211 -9.93 -19.40 -18.84
C GLY A 211 -11.18 -20.09 -18.32
N ASP A 212 -11.08 -21.33 -17.93
CA ASP A 212 -12.18 -22.03 -17.27
C ASP A 212 -12.07 -21.84 -15.73
N LYS A 213 -11.37 -22.69 -15.03
CA LYS A 213 -11.18 -22.62 -13.56
C LYS A 213 -10.03 -21.72 -13.16
N ILE A 214 -9.01 -21.64 -14.00
CA ILE A 214 -7.80 -20.84 -13.85
C ILE A 214 -7.61 -19.96 -15.09
N LEU A 215 -6.68 -19.02 -15.01
CA LEU A 215 -6.28 -18.20 -16.16
C LEU A 215 -5.57 -19.04 -17.20
N GLU A 216 -5.94 -18.84 -18.48
CA GLU A 216 -5.35 -19.55 -19.62
C GLU A 216 -4.95 -18.61 -20.75
N LYS A 217 -5.60 -17.45 -20.89
CA LYS A 217 -5.45 -16.54 -22.04
C LYS A 217 -5.61 -15.08 -21.62
N ALA A 218 -4.90 -14.21 -22.34
CA ALA A 218 -5.14 -12.77 -22.32
C ALA A 218 -5.48 -12.28 -23.73
N VAL A 219 -6.41 -11.34 -23.83
CA VAL A 219 -6.69 -10.59 -25.04
C VAL A 219 -6.01 -9.24 -24.92
N ILE A 220 -5.11 -8.97 -25.87
CA ILE A 220 -4.35 -7.71 -25.96
C ILE A 220 -4.88 -6.93 -27.14
N LYS A 221 -5.03 -5.62 -26.95
CA LYS A 221 -5.45 -4.68 -27.98
C LYS A 221 -4.32 -3.71 -28.27
N ASP A 222 -3.88 -3.66 -29.52
CA ASP A 222 -2.97 -2.63 -30.00
C ASP A 222 -3.73 -1.28 -30.08
N ARG A 223 -3.19 -0.24 -29.45
CA ARG A 223 -3.84 1.05 -29.33
C ARG A 223 -3.82 1.86 -30.63
N ASN A 224 -2.83 1.61 -31.49
CA ASN A 224 -2.68 2.32 -32.76
C ASN A 224 -3.58 1.71 -33.84
N THR A 225 -3.54 0.37 -33.98
CA THR A 225 -4.27 -0.35 -35.03
C THR A 225 -5.65 -0.84 -34.58
N GLN A 226 -5.92 -0.85 -33.28
CA GLN A 226 -7.12 -1.42 -32.65
C GLN A 226 -7.25 -2.94 -32.83
N LEU A 227 -6.26 -3.61 -33.42
CA LEU A 227 -6.27 -5.06 -33.62
C LEU A 227 -6.17 -5.81 -32.27
N LEU A 228 -6.88 -6.93 -32.22
CA LEU A 228 -6.85 -7.83 -31.07
C LEU A 228 -5.90 -8.99 -31.32
N ARG A 229 -5.06 -9.30 -30.33
CA ARG A 229 -4.18 -10.48 -30.29
C ARG A 229 -4.51 -11.30 -29.05
N LYS A 230 -4.64 -12.61 -29.18
CA LYS A 230 -4.74 -13.54 -28.06
C LYS A 230 -3.37 -14.10 -27.72
N LEU A 231 -3.06 -14.14 -26.42
CA LEU A 231 -1.86 -14.79 -25.90
C LEU A 231 -2.29 -15.94 -24.99
N GLU A 232 -1.73 -17.12 -25.19
CA GLU A 232 -1.83 -18.23 -24.25
C GLU A 232 -0.85 -17.94 -23.09
N ILE A 233 -1.37 -17.92 -21.88
CA ILE A 233 -0.61 -17.58 -20.68
C ILE A 233 -1.11 -18.42 -19.48
N ASP A 234 -0.21 -18.69 -18.56
CA ASP A 234 -0.54 -19.41 -17.32
C ASP A 234 -0.76 -18.43 -16.15
N LYS A 235 -0.04 -17.31 -16.16
CA LYS A 235 -0.05 -16.31 -15.10
C LYS A 235 -0.05 -14.88 -15.65
N CYS A 236 -0.64 -13.96 -14.92
CA CYS A 236 -0.67 -12.53 -15.25
C CYS A 236 -0.32 -11.70 -14.03
N ILE A 237 0.66 -10.79 -14.15
CA ILE A 237 1.01 -9.82 -13.11
C ILE A 237 0.54 -8.43 -13.56
N LEU A 238 -0.40 -7.85 -12.84
CA LEU A 238 -0.96 -6.53 -13.10
C LEU A 238 -0.20 -5.45 -12.31
N ALA A 239 0.96 -5.02 -12.82
CA ALA A 239 1.81 -3.98 -12.25
C ALA A 239 1.39 -2.58 -12.75
N VAL A 240 0.10 -2.23 -12.61
CA VAL A 240 -0.51 -1.03 -13.19
C VAL A 240 -0.58 0.15 -12.22
N GLY A 241 0.09 0.02 -11.09
CA GLY A 241 0.23 1.03 -10.05
C GLY A 241 -0.60 0.75 -8.81
N MET A 242 -0.63 1.74 -7.93
CA MET A 242 -1.34 1.68 -6.65
C MET A 242 -2.45 2.73 -6.63
N LYS A 243 -3.54 2.43 -5.95
CA LYS A 243 -4.65 3.36 -5.67
C LYS A 243 -4.84 3.50 -4.17
N THR A 244 -5.22 4.68 -3.74
CA THR A 244 -5.69 4.97 -2.38
C THR A 244 -7.21 4.78 -2.33
N ASN A 245 -7.73 4.29 -1.22
CA ASN A 245 -9.17 4.29 -0.97
C ASN A 245 -9.50 5.36 0.07
N LEU A 246 -10.15 6.42 -0.38
CA LEU A 246 -10.56 7.55 0.45
C LEU A 246 -12.06 7.55 0.77
N ASP A 247 -12.83 6.58 0.27
CA ASP A 247 -14.29 6.51 0.43
C ASP A 247 -14.72 6.46 1.91
N ILE A 248 -13.92 5.78 2.74
CA ILE A 248 -14.18 5.68 4.19
C ILE A 248 -14.05 7.02 4.93
N PHE A 249 -13.50 8.05 4.27
CA PHE A 249 -13.30 9.41 4.79
C PHE A 249 -14.22 10.43 4.14
N SER A 250 -15.16 10.00 3.29
CA SER A 250 -16.01 10.88 2.48
C SER A 250 -16.79 11.92 3.30
N GLU A 251 -17.13 11.62 4.56
CA GLU A 251 -17.88 12.51 5.44
C GLU A 251 -17.02 13.56 6.17
N LEU A 252 -15.69 13.47 6.05
CA LEU A 252 -14.79 14.42 6.71
C LEU A 252 -14.57 15.71 5.91
N GLY A 253 -14.93 15.76 4.63
CA GLY A 253 -14.66 16.93 3.79
C GLY A 253 -13.16 17.21 3.62
N LEU A 254 -12.33 16.17 3.49
CA LEU A 254 -10.88 16.30 3.34
C LEU A 254 -10.52 16.97 2.00
N GLU A 255 -9.63 17.96 2.03
CA GLU A 255 -9.01 18.49 0.83
C GLU A 255 -8.04 17.45 0.23
N THR A 256 -8.05 17.37 -1.11
CA THR A 256 -7.19 16.45 -1.86
C THR A 256 -6.41 17.18 -2.95
N GLU A 257 -5.21 16.67 -3.24
CA GLU A 257 -4.42 17.03 -4.42
C GLU A 257 -4.27 15.79 -5.31
N GLY A 258 -5.06 15.75 -6.39
CA GLY A 258 -5.20 14.56 -7.23
C GLY A 258 -5.79 13.38 -6.42
N LYS A 259 -5.01 12.32 -6.25
CA LYS A 259 -5.43 11.12 -5.49
C LYS A 259 -4.96 11.10 -4.04
N PHE A 260 -4.30 12.14 -3.58
CA PHE A 260 -3.69 12.22 -2.25
C PHE A 260 -4.48 13.19 -1.35
N ILE A 261 -4.56 12.88 -0.06
CA ILE A 261 -5.05 13.82 0.95
C ILE A 261 -3.99 14.92 1.09
N LYS A 262 -4.45 16.18 1.03
CA LYS A 262 -3.59 17.34 1.23
C LYS A 262 -3.29 17.50 2.73
N VAL A 263 -2.01 17.64 3.05
CA VAL A 263 -1.53 17.88 4.42
C VAL A 263 -0.49 18.99 4.45
N ASP A 264 -0.35 19.62 5.60
CA ASP A 264 0.74 20.57 5.84
C ASP A 264 2.03 19.86 6.29
N GLY A 265 3.09 20.66 6.58
CA GLY A 265 4.37 20.12 7.07
C GLY A 265 4.29 19.39 8.41
N LYS A 266 3.18 19.50 9.13
CA LYS A 266 2.88 18.82 10.40
C LYS A 266 1.96 17.60 10.21
N MET A 267 1.73 17.18 8.97
CA MET A 267 0.81 16.11 8.58
C MET A 267 -0.65 16.36 8.96
N ARG A 268 -1.05 17.62 9.22
CA ARG A 268 -2.44 17.99 9.52
C ARG A 268 -3.22 18.11 8.21
N THR A 269 -4.44 17.61 8.21
CA THR A 269 -5.43 17.87 7.17
C THR A 269 -6.12 19.23 7.40
N ASN A 270 -7.04 19.59 6.53
CA ASN A 270 -7.94 20.75 6.74
C ASN A 270 -8.96 20.53 7.89
N VAL A 271 -9.07 19.31 8.43
CA VAL A 271 -10.02 18.98 9.51
C VAL A 271 -9.26 18.89 10.83
N ASP A 272 -9.71 19.69 11.83
CA ASP A 272 -9.05 19.74 13.14
C ASP A 272 -8.99 18.37 13.84
N GLY A 273 -7.80 18.03 14.32
CA GLY A 273 -7.52 16.75 14.99
C GLY A 273 -7.47 15.54 14.06
N ILE A 274 -7.52 15.74 12.75
CA ILE A 274 -7.34 14.70 11.74
C ILE A 274 -6.01 14.91 11.03
N PHE A 275 -5.15 13.89 11.11
CA PHE A 275 -3.85 13.81 10.43
C PHE A 275 -3.90 12.74 9.36
N ALA A 276 -3.03 12.83 8.35
CA ALA A 276 -2.91 11.79 7.34
C ALA A 276 -1.42 11.54 6.99
N VAL A 277 -1.04 10.27 6.77
CA VAL A 277 0.35 9.86 6.62
C VAL A 277 0.52 8.68 5.66
N GLY A 278 1.71 8.52 5.11
CA GLY A 278 2.07 7.41 4.24
C GLY A 278 1.55 7.58 2.81
N ASP A 279 1.25 6.48 2.15
CA ASP A 279 0.91 6.46 0.72
C ASP A 279 -0.35 7.25 0.36
N ILE A 280 -1.20 7.57 1.33
CA ILE A 280 -2.41 8.37 1.09
C ILE A 280 -2.14 9.87 0.95
N VAL A 281 -0.94 10.33 1.32
CA VAL A 281 -0.54 11.76 1.24
C VAL A 281 0.65 12.00 0.32
N SER A 282 1.36 10.96 -0.13
CA SER A 282 2.62 11.12 -0.85
C SER A 282 2.78 10.17 -2.02
N ARG A 283 3.39 10.69 -3.10
CA ARG A 283 3.89 9.87 -4.21
C ARG A 283 5.19 9.11 -3.88
N TYR A 284 5.84 9.47 -2.80
CA TYR A 284 7.08 8.82 -2.35
C TYR A 284 6.74 7.62 -1.46
N GLN A 285 6.51 6.48 -2.10
CA GLN A 285 6.09 5.23 -1.46
C GLN A 285 7.31 4.48 -0.90
N LEU A 286 7.98 5.05 0.11
CA LEU A 286 9.13 4.50 0.80
C LEU A 286 8.80 4.25 2.27
N ILE A 287 9.27 3.13 2.82
CA ILE A 287 9.03 2.77 4.23
C ILE A 287 9.52 3.88 5.15
N ILE A 288 10.73 4.41 4.91
CA ILE A 288 11.30 5.47 5.74
C ILE A 288 10.47 6.76 5.72
N ILE A 289 9.92 7.15 4.56
CA ILE A 289 9.04 8.32 4.44
C ILE A 289 7.74 8.08 5.21
N ALA A 290 7.14 6.92 5.06
CA ALA A 290 5.90 6.55 5.75
C ALA A 290 6.08 6.60 7.28
N VAL A 291 7.18 6.05 7.81
CA VAL A 291 7.51 6.08 9.24
C VAL A 291 7.78 7.50 9.72
N ALA A 292 8.55 8.30 8.96
CA ALA A 292 8.84 9.69 9.32
C ALA A 292 7.58 10.54 9.37
N GLN A 293 6.67 10.41 8.40
CA GLN A 293 5.37 11.09 8.43
C GLN A 293 4.53 10.66 9.62
N GLY A 294 4.50 9.35 9.94
CA GLY A 294 3.85 8.83 11.15
C GLY A 294 4.38 9.48 12.43
N ALA A 295 5.70 9.57 12.55
CA ALA A 295 6.36 10.20 13.70
C ALA A 295 6.01 11.70 13.82
N ILE A 296 6.00 12.45 12.71
CA ILE A 296 5.63 13.88 12.67
C ILE A 296 4.16 14.04 13.11
N ALA A 297 3.24 13.27 12.55
CA ALA A 297 1.83 13.32 12.92
C ALA A 297 1.61 13.01 14.39
N ALA A 298 2.26 11.95 14.91
CA ALA A 298 2.19 11.56 16.30
C ALA A 298 2.69 12.67 17.27
N HIS A 299 3.80 13.34 16.89
CA HIS A 299 4.33 14.47 17.67
C HIS A 299 3.31 15.60 17.77
N HIS A 300 2.72 16.02 16.64
CA HIS A 300 1.77 17.13 16.63
C HIS A 300 0.39 16.74 17.20
N ALA A 301 -0.03 15.47 17.09
CA ALA A 301 -1.19 14.96 17.81
C ALA A 301 -0.98 15.02 19.33
N TYR A 302 0.21 14.63 19.81
CA TYR A 302 0.58 14.77 21.23
C TYR A 302 0.52 16.23 21.69
N GLU A 303 1.13 17.16 20.96
CA GLU A 303 1.09 18.59 21.31
C GLU A 303 -0.35 19.12 21.36
N MET A 304 -1.20 18.72 20.44
CA MET A 304 -2.60 19.13 20.42
C MET A 304 -3.38 18.57 21.62
N ILE A 305 -3.17 17.30 21.98
CA ILE A 305 -3.92 16.59 23.03
C ILE A 305 -3.46 17.04 24.43
N ARG A 306 -2.15 17.17 24.63
CA ARG A 306 -1.56 17.46 25.95
C ARG A 306 -1.35 18.94 26.21
N ASN A 307 -1.33 19.78 25.16
CA ASN A 307 -1.04 21.21 25.21
C ASN A 307 0.16 21.54 26.15
N PRO A 308 1.35 20.99 25.89
CA PRO A 308 2.50 21.16 26.79
C PRO A 308 2.95 22.62 26.83
N TYR A 309 3.54 23.08 27.96
CA TYR A 309 3.88 24.48 28.23
C TYR A 309 4.81 25.10 27.15
N TRP A 310 5.71 24.31 26.54
CA TRP A 310 6.65 24.78 25.52
C TRP A 310 6.02 25.07 24.15
N ARG A 311 4.72 24.78 23.97
CA ARG A 311 4.00 25.08 22.72
C ARG A 311 3.66 26.55 22.57
N SER A 312 3.68 27.29 23.65
CA SER A 312 3.34 28.73 23.69
C SER A 312 4.57 29.63 23.50
N GLU A 313 5.75 29.07 23.32
CA GLU A 313 6.98 29.76 22.94
C GLU A 313 7.21 29.65 21.41
#